data_5f6bc909249d3b020d58f03d742657b0
#
_entry.id   5f6bc909249d3b020d58f03d742657b0
#
_cell.length_a   1.000
_cell.length_b   1.000
_cell.length_c   1.000
_cell.angle_alpha   90.00
_cell.angle_beta   90.00
_cell.angle_gamma   90.00
#
_symmetry.space_group_name_H-M   'P 1'
#
loop_
_entity.id
_entity.type
_entity.pdbx_description
1 polymer ?
#
loop_
_entity_poly.entity_id
_entity_poly.type
_entity_poly.pdbx_seq_one_letter_code
_entity_poly.pdbx_strand_id
1 'polypeptide(L)'
;MHRTLGFFGTFAAALLTVTSASAQKAGGVLRVYHSDNPPTASLHEEVTIGTLHPFMAVFNNLVIYDQTSKRNADDTIVPDLATSWAWDSSHTNLTFKLREGVRWHDGKPFTSADVKCTWDTIAGKRDAGWRKNPRKEWYANLREVTTDGEFQVTFHLERPQPSFLGFLAAGFSAVYPCHVAGRDMRTKPIGTGPFKLADFKPNKSISLVRNPDYWKKGRPYLDGIEWRMIT
;
A
#
# COMPACT_ATOMS: atom_id res chain seq x y z
N MET A 1 2.66 -15.44 84.36
CA MET A 1 1.76 -15.48 83.27
C MET A 1 2.33 -14.51 82.20
N HIS A 2 3.11 -15.02 81.25
CA HIS A 2 3.66 -14.21 80.14
C HIS A 2 3.16 -14.84 78.85
N ARG A 3 2.36 -14.06 78.09
CA ARG A 3 1.90 -14.43 76.70
C ARG A 3 2.81 -13.79 75.69
N THR A 4 3.53 -14.63 74.98
CA THR A 4 4.32 -14.26 73.78
C THR A 4 3.40 -14.30 72.54
N LEU A 5 3.18 -13.14 71.88
CA LEU A 5 2.56 -13.06 70.57
C LEU A 5 3.62 -13.29 69.50
N GLY A 6 3.46 -14.36 68.72
CA GLY A 6 4.26 -14.61 67.52
C GLY A 6 3.68 -13.84 66.32
N PHE A 7 4.48 -13.03 65.69
CA PHE A 7 4.19 -12.37 64.41
C PHE A 7 4.55 -13.32 63.24
N PHE A 8 3.54 -13.79 62.53
CA PHE A 8 3.72 -14.47 61.23
C PHE A 8 3.77 -13.43 60.13
N GLY A 9 4.94 -13.15 59.58
CA GLY A 9 5.13 -12.35 58.39
C GLY A 9 4.92 -13.20 57.15
N THR A 10 3.86 -12.95 56.38
CA THR A 10 3.59 -13.55 55.10
C THR A 10 4.41 -12.82 54.01
N PHE A 11 5.45 -13.48 53.48
CA PHE A 11 6.17 -12.99 52.35
C PHE A 11 5.38 -13.32 51.05
N ALA A 12 4.77 -12.30 50.43
CA ALA A 12 4.14 -12.43 49.12
C ALA A 12 5.24 -12.36 48.03
N ALA A 13 5.58 -13.49 47.47
CA ALA A 13 6.46 -13.54 46.28
C ALA A 13 5.68 -13.10 45.04
N ALA A 14 5.97 -11.90 44.53
CA ALA A 14 5.45 -11.44 43.24
C ALA A 14 6.16 -12.16 42.11
N LEU A 15 5.50 -13.12 41.45
CA LEU A 15 5.95 -13.71 40.22
C LEU A 15 5.84 -12.68 39.08
N LEU A 16 6.96 -12.08 38.71
CA LEU A 16 7.10 -11.32 37.45
C LEU A 16 7.09 -12.30 36.28
N THR A 17 5.94 -12.47 35.65
CA THR A 17 5.84 -13.16 34.34
C THR A 17 6.47 -12.27 33.27
N VAL A 18 7.73 -12.57 32.91
CA VAL A 18 8.38 -11.99 31.74
C VAL A 18 7.71 -12.62 30.52
N THR A 19 6.74 -11.94 29.95
CA THR A 19 6.24 -12.28 28.61
C THR A 19 7.37 -11.97 27.62
N SER A 20 8.01 -13.00 27.08
CA SER A 20 8.93 -12.88 25.98
C SER A 20 8.16 -12.33 24.78
N ALA A 21 8.17 -11.01 24.58
CA ALA A 21 7.78 -10.42 23.32
C ALA A 21 8.74 -11.00 22.28
N SER A 22 8.25 -11.85 21.37
CA SER A 22 9.01 -12.31 20.20
C SER A 22 9.38 -11.09 19.39
N ALA A 23 10.55 -10.52 19.63
CA ALA A 23 11.07 -9.40 18.85
C ALA A 23 11.20 -9.87 17.41
N GLN A 24 10.42 -9.29 16.50
CA GLN A 24 10.45 -9.64 15.11
C GLN A 24 11.84 -9.34 14.54
N LYS A 25 12.50 -10.35 13.99
CA LYS A 25 13.86 -10.22 13.47
C LYS A 25 13.88 -9.22 12.31
N ALA A 26 14.69 -8.18 12.45
CA ALA A 26 14.93 -7.22 11.38
C ALA A 26 16.15 -7.62 10.55
N GLY A 27 16.17 -7.17 9.28
CA GLY A 27 17.28 -7.38 8.35
C GLY A 27 17.10 -8.61 7.47
N GLY A 28 18.03 -8.79 6.56
CA GLY A 28 18.09 -9.88 5.59
C GLY A 28 17.28 -9.60 4.30
N VAL A 29 17.58 -10.38 3.27
CA VAL A 29 16.93 -10.31 1.95
C VAL A 29 16.06 -11.53 1.77
N LEU A 30 14.76 -11.31 1.50
CA LEU A 30 13.83 -12.36 1.12
C LEU A 30 14.09 -12.77 -0.33
N ARG A 31 14.36 -14.05 -0.58
CA ARG A 31 14.49 -14.59 -1.92
C ARG A 31 13.24 -15.36 -2.30
N VAL A 32 12.66 -14.99 -3.44
CA VAL A 32 11.41 -15.58 -3.95
C VAL A 32 11.63 -16.06 -5.36
N TYR A 33 11.17 -17.28 -5.64
CA TYR A 33 11.10 -17.77 -7.01
C TYR A 33 9.79 -17.34 -7.65
N HIS A 34 9.86 -16.93 -8.91
CA HIS A 34 8.73 -16.41 -9.66
C HIS A 34 8.61 -17.13 -11.00
N SER A 35 7.45 -17.72 -11.24
CA SER A 35 7.17 -18.54 -12.43
C SER A 35 6.74 -17.72 -13.65
N ASP A 36 6.72 -16.39 -13.54
CA ASP A 36 6.30 -15.49 -14.61
C ASP A 36 7.40 -14.45 -14.86
N ASN A 37 7.36 -13.82 -16.03
CA ASN A 37 8.32 -12.80 -16.40
C ASN A 37 7.57 -11.49 -16.69
N PRO A 38 7.49 -10.56 -15.72
CA PRO A 38 6.83 -9.29 -15.92
C PRO A 38 7.42 -8.53 -17.11
N PRO A 39 6.60 -8.10 -18.08
CA PRO A 39 7.12 -7.34 -19.22
C PRO A 39 7.48 -5.90 -18.83
N THR A 40 6.89 -5.38 -17.76
CA THR A 40 7.14 -4.04 -17.23
C THR A 40 6.88 -3.99 -15.71
N ALA A 41 7.32 -2.91 -15.07
CA ALA A 41 7.01 -2.63 -13.67
C ALA A 41 5.71 -1.82 -13.46
N SER A 42 4.99 -1.49 -14.54
CA SER A 42 3.81 -0.63 -14.49
C SER A 42 2.54 -1.41 -14.19
N LEU A 43 2.03 -1.32 -12.95
CA LEU A 43 0.81 -2.01 -12.52
C LEU A 43 -0.44 -1.57 -13.27
N HIS A 44 -0.48 -0.33 -13.76
CA HIS A 44 -1.64 0.21 -14.48
C HIS A 44 -1.69 -0.20 -15.96
N GLU A 45 -0.63 -0.78 -16.50
CA GLU A 45 -0.55 -1.19 -17.89
C GLU A 45 -0.58 -2.71 -18.07
N GLU A 46 -0.51 -3.47 -16.98
CA GLU A 46 -0.43 -4.93 -17.00
C GLU A 46 -1.66 -5.57 -16.32
N VAL A 47 -1.99 -6.79 -16.74
CA VAL A 47 -3.20 -7.50 -16.26
C VAL A 47 -2.91 -8.60 -15.28
N THR A 48 -1.66 -9.10 -15.23
CA THR A 48 -1.33 -10.35 -14.56
C THR A 48 -0.86 -10.16 -13.13
N ILE A 49 -1.13 -11.14 -12.30
CA ILE A 49 -0.52 -11.28 -10.98
C ILE A 49 1.01 -11.38 -11.07
N GLY A 50 1.52 -11.91 -12.19
CA GLY A 50 2.94 -11.97 -12.46
C GLY A 50 3.65 -10.63 -12.40
N THR A 51 3.00 -9.55 -12.84
CA THR A 51 3.52 -8.19 -12.65
C THR A 51 3.18 -7.63 -11.27
N LEU A 52 1.97 -7.89 -10.76
CA LEU A 52 1.54 -7.34 -9.49
C LEU A 52 2.45 -7.79 -8.33
N HIS A 53 2.67 -9.08 -8.16
CA HIS A 53 3.36 -9.64 -7.02
C HIS A 53 4.75 -9.03 -6.77
N PRO A 54 5.66 -8.97 -7.75
CA PRO A 54 6.99 -8.41 -7.50
C PRO A 54 7.01 -6.90 -7.30
N PHE A 55 6.05 -6.16 -7.87
CA PHE A 55 6.08 -4.70 -7.83
C PHE A 55 5.12 -4.07 -6.84
N MET A 56 4.14 -4.82 -6.27
CA MET A 56 3.21 -4.25 -5.29
C MET A 56 3.91 -3.65 -4.06
N ALA A 57 5.07 -4.16 -3.67
CA ALA A 57 5.85 -3.65 -2.54
C ALA A 57 6.50 -2.26 -2.80
N VAL A 58 6.49 -1.80 -4.05
CA VAL A 58 7.00 -0.48 -4.45
C VAL A 58 5.95 0.61 -4.21
N PHE A 59 4.67 0.25 -4.16
CA PHE A 59 3.54 1.18 -4.17
C PHE A 59 2.71 1.09 -2.89
N ASN A 60 1.80 2.06 -2.74
CA ASN A 60 0.68 2.01 -1.81
C ASN A 60 -0.61 2.40 -2.55
N ASN A 61 -1.73 1.95 -1.99
CA ASN A 61 -3.08 2.34 -2.39
C ASN A 61 -3.65 3.39 -1.43
N LEU A 62 -4.85 3.90 -1.68
CA LEU A 62 -5.58 4.70 -0.69
C LEU A 62 -5.98 3.86 0.53
N VAL A 63 -6.49 2.68 0.25
CA VAL A 63 -6.90 1.66 1.23
C VAL A 63 -6.46 0.29 0.74
N ILE A 64 -6.31 -0.66 1.65
CA ILE A 64 -5.93 -2.04 1.31
C ILE A 64 -6.78 -3.02 2.12
N TYR A 65 -6.89 -4.26 1.67
CA TYR A 65 -7.35 -5.34 2.53
C TYR A 65 -6.32 -5.63 3.63
N ASP A 66 -6.77 -5.88 4.85
CA ASP A 66 -5.90 -6.27 5.96
C ASP A 66 -5.15 -7.56 5.60
N GLN A 67 -3.82 -7.43 5.47
CA GLN A 67 -2.93 -8.52 5.07
C GLN A 67 -2.78 -9.59 6.17
N THR A 68 -3.31 -9.36 7.36
CA THR A 68 -3.36 -10.34 8.45
C THR A 68 -4.67 -11.14 8.45
N SER A 69 -5.68 -10.68 7.72
CA SER A 69 -6.95 -11.37 7.55
C SER A 69 -6.82 -12.54 6.57
N LYS A 70 -7.56 -13.64 6.83
CA LYS A 70 -7.64 -14.81 5.94
C LYS A 70 -8.58 -14.61 4.75
N ARG A 71 -9.30 -13.49 4.69
CA ARG A 71 -10.28 -13.18 3.64
C ARG A 71 -10.19 -11.71 3.22
N ASN A 72 -10.55 -11.42 1.99
CA ASN A 72 -10.76 -10.07 1.48
C ASN A 72 -12.26 -9.80 1.47
N ALA A 73 -12.70 -8.85 2.29
CA ALA A 73 -14.09 -8.41 2.39
C ALA A 73 -14.14 -6.93 2.83
N ASP A 74 -15.27 -6.27 2.65
CA ASP A 74 -15.40 -4.84 2.91
C ASP A 74 -15.04 -4.46 4.36
N ASP A 75 -15.37 -5.32 5.32
CA ASP A 75 -15.04 -5.14 6.73
C ASP A 75 -13.56 -5.41 7.09
N THR A 76 -12.77 -5.87 6.13
CA THR A 76 -11.32 -6.05 6.26
C THR A 76 -10.51 -4.99 5.49
N ILE A 77 -11.17 -3.97 4.92
CA ILE A 77 -10.49 -2.85 4.30
C ILE A 77 -9.97 -1.91 5.37
N VAL A 78 -8.68 -1.60 5.30
CA VAL A 78 -7.96 -0.78 6.28
C VAL A 78 -7.28 0.42 5.61
N PRO A 79 -6.99 1.50 6.38
CA PRO A 79 -6.27 2.65 5.89
C PRO A 79 -4.87 2.32 5.35
N ASP A 80 -4.48 3.00 4.23
CA ASP A 80 -3.11 3.00 3.73
C ASP A 80 -2.65 4.44 3.47
N LEU A 81 -2.65 4.98 2.25
CA LEU A 81 -2.39 6.41 2.01
C LEU A 81 -3.52 7.31 2.49
N ALA A 82 -4.74 6.81 2.55
CA ALA A 82 -5.82 7.48 3.27
C ALA A 82 -5.78 7.11 4.76
N THR A 83 -6.17 8.04 5.62
CA THR A 83 -6.32 7.83 7.07
C THR A 83 -7.76 7.48 7.45
N SER A 84 -8.72 7.93 6.63
CA SER A 84 -10.15 7.66 6.79
C SER A 84 -10.89 7.92 5.47
N TRP A 85 -12.11 7.41 5.38
CA TRP A 85 -13.02 7.67 4.27
C TRP A 85 -14.48 7.68 4.75
N ALA A 86 -15.32 8.32 3.95
CA ALA A 86 -16.76 8.34 4.20
C ALA A 86 -17.52 8.48 2.87
N TRP A 87 -18.65 7.79 2.79
CA TRP A 87 -19.67 8.01 1.77
C TRP A 87 -20.61 9.12 2.20
N ASP A 88 -21.09 9.90 1.26
CA ASP A 88 -22.23 10.78 1.48
C ASP A 88 -23.55 9.98 1.58
N SER A 89 -24.66 10.67 1.87
CA SER A 89 -25.98 10.04 2.00
C SER A 89 -26.50 9.43 0.70
N SER A 90 -26.03 9.90 -0.45
CA SER A 90 -26.40 9.36 -1.77
C SER A 90 -25.59 8.11 -2.15
N HIS A 91 -24.52 7.80 -1.42
CA HIS A 91 -23.52 6.76 -1.76
C HIS A 91 -22.92 6.93 -3.17
N THR A 92 -22.87 8.18 -3.67
CA THR A 92 -22.22 8.50 -4.94
C THR A 92 -20.95 9.32 -4.77
N ASN A 93 -20.71 9.88 -3.58
CA ASN A 93 -19.48 10.62 -3.30
C ASN A 93 -18.71 9.92 -2.18
N LEU A 94 -17.49 9.46 -2.50
CA LEU A 94 -16.58 8.82 -1.54
C LEU A 94 -15.40 9.75 -1.27
N THR A 95 -15.38 10.34 -0.08
CA THR A 95 -14.32 11.28 0.33
C THR A 95 -13.29 10.57 1.20
N PHE A 96 -12.02 10.78 0.87
CA PHE A 96 -10.85 10.31 1.63
C PHE A 96 -10.10 11.48 2.26
N LYS A 97 -9.69 11.30 3.52
CA LYS A 97 -8.64 12.12 4.14
C LYS A 97 -7.32 11.43 3.94
N LEU A 98 -6.34 12.14 3.38
CA LEU A 98 -5.04 11.57 3.03
C LEU A 98 -4.05 11.72 4.21
N ARG A 99 -3.04 10.88 4.19
CA ARG A 99 -1.95 10.89 5.16
C ARG A 99 -0.98 12.01 4.80
N GLU A 100 -0.70 12.87 5.77
CA GLU A 100 0.31 13.91 5.66
C GLU A 100 1.72 13.36 5.84
N GLY A 101 2.72 14.05 5.28
CA GLY A 101 4.14 13.73 5.43
C GLY A 101 4.63 12.51 4.65
N VAL A 102 3.78 11.86 3.84
CA VAL A 102 4.19 10.78 2.94
C VAL A 102 5.04 11.35 1.81
N ARG A 103 6.12 10.66 1.48
CA ARG A 103 7.02 11.03 0.38
C ARG A 103 7.12 9.91 -0.65
N TRP A 104 7.23 10.31 -1.90
CA TRP A 104 7.63 9.44 -3.00
C TRP A 104 9.08 8.99 -2.81
N HIS A 105 9.48 7.90 -3.47
CA HIS A 105 10.85 7.36 -3.41
C HIS A 105 11.94 8.36 -3.83
N ASP A 106 11.57 9.38 -4.62
CA ASP A 106 12.45 10.50 -5.03
C ASP A 106 12.42 11.68 -4.04
N GLY A 107 11.73 11.56 -2.92
CA GLY A 107 11.67 12.56 -1.85
C GLY A 107 10.59 13.62 -2.00
N LYS A 108 9.89 13.70 -3.14
CA LYS A 108 8.79 14.66 -3.34
C LYS A 108 7.59 14.31 -2.46
N PRO A 109 6.78 15.32 -2.04
CA PRO A 109 5.58 15.06 -1.24
C PRO A 109 4.50 14.35 -2.05
N PHE A 110 3.77 13.44 -1.39
CA PHE A 110 2.52 12.88 -1.88
C PHE A 110 1.36 13.81 -1.49
N THR A 111 0.46 14.09 -2.43
CA THR A 111 -0.71 14.95 -2.22
C THR A 111 -1.96 14.41 -2.95
N SER A 112 -3.09 15.05 -2.71
CA SER A 112 -4.36 14.79 -3.40
C SER A 112 -4.26 14.94 -4.92
N ALA A 113 -3.36 15.79 -5.41
CA ALA A 113 -3.10 15.97 -6.84
C ALA A 113 -2.60 14.67 -7.50
N ASP A 114 -1.80 13.86 -6.81
CA ASP A 114 -1.33 12.57 -7.32
C ASP A 114 -2.47 11.56 -7.44
N VAL A 115 -3.38 11.56 -6.46
CA VAL A 115 -4.58 10.72 -6.51
C VAL A 115 -5.44 11.09 -7.71
N LYS A 116 -5.82 12.37 -7.82
CA LYS A 116 -6.60 12.88 -8.97
C LYS A 116 -5.92 12.52 -10.29
N CYS A 117 -4.65 12.79 -10.40
CA CYS A 117 -3.82 12.53 -11.57
C CYS A 117 -3.85 11.05 -11.99
N THR A 118 -3.75 10.14 -11.03
CA THR A 118 -3.81 8.69 -11.28
C THR A 118 -5.14 8.30 -11.92
N TRP A 119 -6.27 8.68 -11.32
CA TRP A 119 -7.59 8.29 -11.84
C TRP A 119 -7.99 9.05 -13.09
N ASP A 120 -7.59 10.31 -13.26
CA ASP A 120 -7.76 11.04 -14.54
C ASP A 120 -7.03 10.33 -15.68
N THR A 121 -5.84 9.76 -15.41
CA THR A 121 -5.09 8.98 -16.40
C THR A 121 -5.77 7.64 -16.69
N ILE A 122 -6.22 6.91 -15.66
CA ILE A 122 -6.96 5.64 -15.82
C ILE A 122 -8.24 5.87 -16.62
N ALA A 123 -8.98 6.95 -16.34
CA ALA A 123 -10.20 7.31 -17.05
C ALA A 123 -9.95 7.80 -18.49
N GLY A 124 -8.70 8.07 -18.86
CA GLY A 124 -8.34 8.63 -20.17
C GLY A 124 -8.61 10.12 -20.32
N LYS A 125 -8.77 10.83 -19.21
CA LYS A 125 -8.95 12.30 -19.18
C LYS A 125 -7.63 13.07 -19.25
N ARG A 126 -6.53 12.38 -19.01
CA ARG A 126 -5.17 12.90 -19.05
C ARG A 126 -4.28 11.95 -19.84
N ASP A 127 -3.49 12.50 -20.77
CA ASP A 127 -2.41 11.76 -21.40
C ASP A 127 -1.15 11.83 -20.50
N ALA A 128 -0.74 10.71 -19.97
CA ALA A 128 0.49 10.54 -19.21
C ALA A 128 1.50 9.62 -19.93
N GLY A 129 1.28 9.33 -21.22
CA GLY A 129 2.08 8.39 -21.99
C GLY A 129 1.90 6.93 -21.52
N TRP A 130 0.78 6.62 -20.85
CA TRP A 130 0.43 5.25 -20.51
C TRP A 130 -0.16 4.51 -21.71
N ARG A 131 0.04 3.20 -21.73
CA ARG A 131 -0.80 2.31 -22.52
C ARG A 131 -2.21 2.29 -21.91
N LYS A 132 -3.19 1.79 -22.65
CA LYS A 132 -4.55 1.64 -22.12
C LYS A 132 -4.53 0.78 -20.85
N ASN A 133 -5.11 1.29 -19.76
CA ASN A 133 -5.28 0.53 -18.53
C ASN A 133 -6.28 -0.61 -18.77
N PRO A 134 -5.89 -1.88 -18.58
CA PRO A 134 -6.76 -3.02 -18.85
C PRO A 134 -7.94 -3.13 -17.89
N ARG A 135 -7.88 -2.44 -16.74
CA ARG A 135 -8.95 -2.38 -15.73
C ARG A 135 -9.74 -1.07 -15.77
N LYS A 136 -9.62 -0.29 -16.84
CA LYS A 136 -10.38 0.96 -17.00
C LYS A 136 -11.87 0.77 -16.71
N GLU A 137 -12.44 -0.36 -17.13
CA GLU A 137 -13.86 -0.66 -16.94
C GLU A 137 -14.28 -0.81 -15.47
N TRP A 138 -13.36 -1.11 -14.55
CA TRP A 138 -13.66 -1.10 -13.11
C TRP A 138 -14.11 0.29 -12.62
N TYR A 139 -13.63 1.32 -13.30
CA TYR A 139 -13.86 2.72 -12.97
C TYR A 139 -14.83 3.40 -13.96
N ALA A 140 -15.57 2.64 -14.78
CA ALA A 140 -16.51 3.19 -15.76
C ALA A 140 -17.62 4.03 -15.12
N ASN A 141 -17.96 3.75 -13.85
CA ASN A 141 -18.92 4.51 -13.05
C ASN A 141 -18.33 5.78 -12.39
N LEU A 142 -17.01 6.00 -12.52
CA LEU A 142 -16.34 7.16 -11.96
C LEU A 142 -16.49 8.36 -12.88
N ARG A 143 -17.31 9.35 -12.47
CA ARG A 143 -17.49 10.60 -13.20
C ARG A 143 -16.23 11.47 -13.13
N GLU A 144 -15.71 11.71 -11.92
CA GLU A 144 -14.53 12.54 -11.71
C GLU A 144 -13.93 12.32 -10.32
N VAL A 145 -12.70 12.83 -10.14
CA VAL A 145 -12.04 12.97 -8.85
C VAL A 145 -11.76 14.44 -8.60
N THR A 146 -12.22 14.98 -7.47
CA THR A 146 -11.94 16.34 -7.04
C THR A 146 -11.04 16.37 -5.82
N THR A 147 -10.34 17.48 -5.62
CA THR A 147 -9.45 17.71 -4.47
C THR A 147 -9.94 18.88 -3.65
N ASP A 148 -9.77 18.82 -2.33
CA ASP A 148 -9.98 19.93 -1.41
C ASP A 148 -8.70 20.09 -0.56
N GLY A 149 -7.91 21.08 -0.91
CA GLY A 149 -6.54 21.22 -0.42
C GLY A 149 -5.63 20.05 -0.80
N GLU A 150 -4.52 19.89 -0.09
CA GLU A 150 -3.49 18.91 -0.39
C GLU A 150 -3.80 17.50 0.13
N PHE A 151 -4.74 17.37 1.10
CA PHE A 151 -4.93 16.12 1.84
C PHE A 151 -6.38 15.63 1.89
N GLN A 152 -7.21 16.10 0.95
CA GLN A 152 -8.56 15.55 0.78
C GLN A 152 -8.88 15.34 -0.69
N VAL A 153 -9.54 14.22 -0.97
CA VAL A 153 -9.95 13.85 -2.32
C VAL A 153 -11.33 13.19 -2.27
N THR A 154 -12.18 13.52 -3.26
CA THR A 154 -13.50 12.92 -3.39
C THR A 154 -13.65 12.27 -4.77
N PHE A 155 -14.07 11.01 -4.76
CA PHE A 155 -14.46 10.26 -5.95
C PHE A 155 -15.96 10.44 -6.15
N HIS A 156 -16.37 10.94 -7.30
CA HIS A 156 -17.75 11.16 -7.67
C HIS A 156 -18.20 10.09 -8.66
N LEU A 157 -19.17 9.29 -8.28
CA LEU A 157 -19.75 8.22 -9.10
C LEU A 157 -21.05 8.69 -9.78
N GLU A 158 -21.36 8.12 -10.94
CA GLU A 158 -22.64 8.36 -11.62
C GLU A 158 -23.82 7.75 -10.87
N ARG A 159 -23.61 6.61 -10.19
CA ARG A 159 -24.59 5.88 -9.38
C ARG A 159 -23.93 5.16 -8.23
N PRO A 160 -24.67 4.79 -7.17
CA PRO A 160 -24.12 3.99 -6.06
C PRO A 160 -23.48 2.69 -6.55
N GLN A 161 -22.28 2.38 -6.04
CA GLN A 161 -21.54 1.17 -6.37
C GLN A 161 -20.85 0.63 -5.11
N PRO A 162 -21.46 -0.32 -4.37
CA PRO A 162 -20.91 -0.87 -3.14
C PRO A 162 -19.49 -1.46 -3.30
N SER A 163 -19.21 -2.10 -4.44
CA SER A 163 -17.90 -2.70 -4.72
C SER A 163 -16.78 -1.69 -5.02
N PHE A 164 -17.08 -0.40 -5.14
CA PHE A 164 -16.08 0.59 -5.57
C PHE A 164 -14.91 0.72 -4.58
N LEU A 165 -15.19 0.69 -3.27
CA LEU A 165 -14.15 0.71 -2.24
C LEU A 165 -13.26 -0.53 -2.33
N GLY A 166 -13.82 -1.70 -2.61
CA GLY A 166 -13.08 -2.94 -2.83
C GLY A 166 -12.14 -2.87 -4.03
N PHE A 167 -12.55 -2.18 -5.12
CA PHE A 167 -11.65 -1.94 -6.26
C PHE A 167 -10.46 -1.05 -5.85
N LEU A 168 -10.68 -0.03 -5.02
CA LEU A 168 -9.59 0.82 -4.52
C LEU A 168 -8.65 0.08 -3.56
N ALA A 169 -9.14 -0.95 -2.86
CA ALA A 169 -8.34 -1.80 -1.97
C ALA A 169 -7.55 -2.90 -2.72
N ALA A 170 -7.89 -3.17 -3.99
CA ALA A 170 -7.20 -4.17 -4.79
C ALA A 170 -5.77 -3.72 -5.13
N GLY A 171 -4.82 -4.65 -5.12
CA GLY A 171 -3.40 -4.34 -5.33
C GLY A 171 -3.06 -3.64 -6.65
N PHE A 172 -3.97 -3.65 -7.62
CA PHE A 172 -3.85 -2.93 -8.89
C PHE A 172 -4.24 -1.43 -8.83
N SER A 173 -4.72 -0.94 -7.68
CA SER A 173 -5.19 0.44 -7.50
C SER A 173 -4.14 1.32 -6.84
N ALA A 174 -2.87 1.07 -7.16
CA ALA A 174 -1.75 1.85 -6.68
C ALA A 174 -1.88 3.33 -7.10
N VAL A 175 -1.58 4.24 -6.18
CA VAL A 175 -1.44 5.66 -6.53
C VAL A 175 -0.08 5.89 -7.18
N TYR A 176 -0.06 6.64 -8.27
CA TYR A 176 1.15 6.97 -9.02
C TYR A 176 1.50 8.44 -8.89
N PRO A 177 2.81 8.79 -8.92
CA PRO A 177 3.26 10.18 -8.86
C PRO A 177 2.89 10.93 -10.14
N CYS A 178 2.23 12.07 -10.00
CA CYS A 178 1.81 12.90 -11.12
C CYS A 178 2.98 13.46 -11.94
N HIS A 179 4.12 13.63 -11.30
CA HIS A 179 5.33 14.22 -11.88
C HIS A 179 6.22 13.23 -12.64
N VAL A 180 5.87 11.94 -12.67
CA VAL A 180 6.63 10.91 -13.39
C VAL A 180 5.85 10.49 -14.62
N ALA A 181 6.52 10.46 -15.77
CA ALA A 181 5.89 10.00 -17.01
C ALA A 181 5.57 8.50 -16.94
N GLY A 182 4.42 8.11 -17.47
CA GLY A 182 3.98 6.70 -17.44
C GLY A 182 4.98 5.73 -18.06
N ARG A 183 5.67 6.15 -19.14
CA ARG A 183 6.72 5.33 -19.78
C ARG A 183 7.88 5.00 -18.84
N ASP A 184 8.22 5.91 -17.90
CA ASP A 184 9.34 5.73 -17.00
C ASP A 184 8.96 4.74 -15.87
N MET A 185 7.67 4.68 -15.51
CA MET A 185 7.13 3.71 -14.54
C MET A 185 7.29 2.25 -15.02
N ARG A 186 7.51 2.01 -16.31
CA ARG A 186 7.71 0.65 -16.87
C ARG A 186 9.02 0.02 -16.42
N THR A 187 10.06 0.83 -16.22
CA THR A 187 11.43 0.35 -15.93
C THR A 187 12.01 0.93 -14.66
N LYS A 188 11.53 2.10 -14.23
CA LYS A 188 12.01 2.83 -13.06
C LYS A 188 10.82 3.33 -12.22
N PRO A 189 10.01 2.42 -11.69
CA PRO A 189 8.82 2.80 -10.92
C PRO A 189 9.21 3.59 -9.67
N ILE A 190 8.50 4.67 -9.43
CA ILE A 190 8.57 5.47 -8.22
C ILE A 190 7.25 5.30 -7.48
N GLY A 191 7.30 4.84 -6.24
CA GLY A 191 6.15 4.65 -5.37
C GLY A 191 6.35 5.31 -4.02
N THR A 192 5.40 5.06 -3.13
CA THR A 192 5.46 5.45 -1.71
C THR A 192 5.70 4.24 -0.80
N GLY A 193 5.89 3.07 -1.40
CA GLY A 193 5.93 1.77 -0.74
C GLY A 193 7.18 1.51 0.12
N PRO A 194 7.15 0.37 0.85
CA PRO A 194 8.23 -0.01 1.75
C PRO A 194 9.55 -0.38 1.06
N PHE A 195 9.52 -0.65 -0.24
CA PHE A 195 10.71 -0.98 -1.00
C PHE A 195 10.82 -0.13 -2.25
N LYS A 196 12.06 0.15 -2.66
CA LYS A 196 12.44 0.84 -3.89
C LYS A 196 12.98 -0.19 -4.89
N LEU A 197 12.69 0.00 -6.19
CA LEU A 197 13.33 -0.82 -7.21
C LEU A 197 14.82 -0.48 -7.29
N ALA A 198 15.67 -1.48 -7.09
CA ALA A 198 17.12 -1.37 -7.27
C ALA A 198 17.55 -1.85 -8.67
N ASP A 199 16.96 -2.95 -9.14
CA ASP A 199 17.31 -3.51 -10.45
C ASP A 199 16.15 -4.36 -11.00
N PHE A 200 15.95 -4.28 -12.33
CA PHE A 200 15.00 -5.09 -13.05
C PHE A 200 15.66 -5.65 -14.32
N LYS A 201 15.93 -6.93 -14.29
CA LYS A 201 16.48 -7.70 -15.43
C LYS A 201 15.41 -8.63 -15.97
N PRO A 202 14.74 -8.28 -17.08
CA PRO A 202 13.75 -9.16 -17.69
C PRO A 202 14.28 -10.58 -17.90
N ASN A 203 13.43 -11.58 -17.72
CA ASN A 203 13.77 -13.02 -17.78
C ASN A 203 14.81 -13.50 -16.73
N LYS A 204 15.17 -12.67 -15.74
CA LYS A 204 16.24 -13.02 -14.80
C LYS A 204 15.88 -12.71 -13.36
N SER A 205 15.71 -11.43 -13.02
CA SER A 205 15.53 -11.04 -11.62
C SER A 205 14.93 -9.65 -11.46
N ILE A 206 14.26 -9.45 -10.32
CA ILE A 206 13.86 -8.13 -9.81
C ILE A 206 14.45 -8.01 -8.40
N SER A 207 15.18 -6.92 -8.16
CA SER A 207 15.78 -6.63 -6.86
C SER A 207 15.17 -5.37 -6.27
N LEU A 208 14.60 -5.51 -5.09
CA LEU A 208 14.03 -4.41 -4.31
C LEU A 208 14.89 -4.19 -3.05
N VAL A 209 15.14 -2.92 -2.71
CA VAL A 209 15.84 -2.52 -1.50
C VAL A 209 14.91 -1.76 -0.57
N ARG A 210 15.16 -1.84 0.73
CA ARG A 210 14.42 -1.11 1.76
C ARG A 210 14.30 0.38 1.41
N ASN A 211 13.10 0.94 1.59
CA ASN A 211 12.92 2.38 1.65
C ASN A 211 13.17 2.86 3.09
N PRO A 212 14.29 3.55 3.38
CA PRO A 212 14.60 4.00 4.74
C PRO A 212 13.62 5.08 5.23
N ASP A 213 13.00 5.82 4.29
CA ASP A 213 12.08 6.91 4.57
C ASP A 213 10.60 6.47 4.53
N TYR A 214 10.35 5.15 4.68
CA TYR A 214 8.99 4.64 4.64
C TYR A 214 8.14 5.18 5.78
N TRP A 215 6.98 5.74 5.45
CA TRP A 215 6.12 6.44 6.39
C TRP A 215 5.51 5.57 7.51
N LYS A 216 5.43 4.23 7.34
CA LYS A 216 5.05 3.31 8.43
C LYS A 216 6.27 3.03 9.30
N LYS A 217 6.32 3.67 10.49
CA LYS A 217 7.44 3.55 11.43
C LYS A 217 7.77 2.08 11.76
N GLY A 218 9.06 1.75 11.77
CA GLY A 218 9.55 0.41 12.06
C GLY A 218 9.37 -0.59 10.92
N ARG A 219 8.95 -0.15 9.76
CA ARG A 219 8.76 -0.98 8.54
C ARG A 219 9.64 -0.46 7.40
N PRO A 220 9.96 -1.31 6.43
CA PRO A 220 9.83 -2.77 6.45
C PRO A 220 10.89 -3.41 7.37
N TYR A 221 10.68 -4.67 7.79
CA TYR A 221 11.68 -5.41 8.59
C TYR A 221 12.85 -5.89 7.74
N LEU A 222 12.61 -6.30 6.50
CA LEU A 222 13.62 -6.80 5.58
C LEU A 222 14.48 -5.67 5.00
N ASP A 223 15.72 -6.00 4.63
CA ASP A 223 16.61 -5.09 3.90
C ASP A 223 16.31 -5.05 2.41
N GLY A 224 15.69 -6.12 1.87
CA GLY A 224 15.34 -6.22 0.47
C GLY A 224 14.56 -7.47 0.12
N ILE A 225 14.12 -7.53 -1.15
CA ILE A 225 13.46 -8.69 -1.75
C ILE A 225 14.12 -8.96 -3.10
N GLU A 226 14.53 -10.21 -3.34
CA GLU A 226 15.08 -10.66 -4.61
C GLU A 226 14.12 -11.67 -5.24
N TRP A 227 13.51 -11.31 -6.33
CA TRP A 227 12.70 -12.19 -7.17
C TRP A 227 13.57 -12.81 -8.26
N ARG A 228 13.56 -14.14 -8.37
CA ARG A 228 14.27 -14.88 -9.42
C ARG A 228 13.26 -15.56 -10.33
N MET A 229 13.31 -15.24 -11.62
CA MET A 229 12.51 -15.90 -12.63
C MET A 229 13.04 -17.33 -12.83
N ILE A 230 12.13 -18.30 -12.75
CA ILE A 230 12.38 -19.69 -13.09
C ILE A 230 11.55 -20.02 -14.34
N THR A 231 12.22 -20.29 -15.43
CA THR A 231 11.62 -20.77 -16.70
C THR A 231 11.72 -22.28 -16.77
#